data_873c1dfac71bfb6c7803bdb43d34ec95
#
_entry.id   873c1dfac71bfb6c7803bdb43d34ec95
#
_cell.length_a   1.000
_cell.length_b   1.000
_cell.length_c   1.000
_cell.angle_alpha   90.00
_cell.angle_beta   90.00
_cell.angle_gamma   90.00
#
_symmetry.space_group_name_H-M   'P 1'
#
loop_
_entity.id
_entity.type
_entity.pdbx_description
1 polymer ?
#
loop_
_entity_poly.entity_id
_entity_poly.type
_entity_poly.pdbx_seq_one_letter_code
_entity_poly.pdbx_strand_id
1 'polypeptide(L)'
;MQLLKKMPDPRVSPVSYWYLSHIHKKRAMDRDSFIIAVFLTVCNQYDFIKQKCKIRRGGFPPTPSDEEVIAMEICGKYFKIECDKDIFSYFHAHYRHFFPKLADRSLFVRQAANLWQIKAFIQKLLTVISGEINNHVQSIDTFPLPVCVITRSGRDRRFQGEGDYGCCPTKDMHYYGFKSGLRISTLGMIPNHLMIIARPHDIQYPETLLG
;
A
#
# COMPACT_ATOMS: atom_id res chain seq x y z
N MET A 1 -1.25 -11.17 -15.73
CA MET A 1 -1.58 -10.09 -16.69
C MET A 1 -2.93 -10.24 -17.40
N GLN A 2 -3.63 -11.38 -17.31
CA GLN A 2 -4.97 -11.57 -17.90
C GLN A 2 -6.17 -11.11 -17.03
N LEU A 3 -6.00 -10.89 -15.75
CA LEU A 3 -7.08 -10.47 -14.82
C LEU A 3 -7.53 -9.00 -14.97
N LEU A 4 -6.71 -8.15 -15.60
CA LEU A 4 -7.02 -6.73 -15.79
C LEU A 4 -7.95 -6.46 -17.00
N LYS A 5 -8.19 -7.42 -17.88
CA LYS A 5 -9.04 -7.25 -19.10
C LYS A 5 -10.54 -7.46 -18.86
N LYS A 6 -10.96 -7.88 -17.66
CA LYS A 6 -12.37 -8.03 -17.27
C LYS A 6 -12.69 -7.17 -16.05
N MET A 7 -12.50 -5.87 -16.14
CA MET A 7 -13.00 -4.97 -15.12
C MET A 7 -14.51 -4.75 -15.34
N PRO A 8 -15.32 -4.90 -14.28
CA PRO A 8 -16.75 -4.62 -14.35
C PRO A 8 -17.00 -3.12 -14.49
N ASP A 9 -18.10 -2.80 -15.15
CA ASP A 9 -18.77 -1.52 -15.25
C ASP A 9 -18.62 -0.66 -13.96
N PRO A 10 -18.25 0.63 -14.08
CA PRO A 10 -18.04 1.53 -12.94
C PRO A 10 -19.31 1.87 -12.13
N ARG A 11 -20.39 1.16 -12.34
CA ARG A 11 -21.64 1.27 -11.57
C ARG A 11 -21.60 0.54 -10.22
N VAL A 12 -20.40 0.43 -9.60
CA VAL A 12 -20.28 -0.02 -8.20
C VAL A 12 -20.81 1.08 -7.29
N SER A 13 -21.77 0.73 -6.48
CA SER A 13 -22.70 1.50 -5.68
C SER A 13 -22.29 2.94 -5.28
N PRO A 14 -23.24 3.90 -5.30
CA PRO A 14 -23.02 5.32 -4.95
C PRO A 14 -22.42 5.55 -3.55
N VAL A 15 -22.47 4.56 -2.68
CA VAL A 15 -22.04 4.64 -1.27
C VAL A 15 -20.53 4.79 -1.15
N SER A 16 -19.74 4.12 -1.99
CA SER A 16 -18.25 4.24 -1.93
C SER A 16 -17.77 5.58 -2.47
N TYR A 17 -18.43 6.12 -3.48
CA TYR A 17 -18.12 7.44 -4.05
C TYR A 17 -18.47 8.58 -3.08
N TRP A 18 -19.61 8.47 -2.40
CA TRP A 18 -20.05 9.42 -1.39
C TRP A 18 -19.09 9.46 -0.20
N TYR A 19 -18.56 8.30 0.22
CA TYR A 19 -17.60 8.20 1.32
C TYR A 19 -16.27 8.86 1.00
N LEU A 20 -15.67 8.60 -0.16
CA LEU A 20 -14.38 9.18 -0.57
C LEU A 20 -14.48 10.69 -0.80
N SER A 21 -15.59 11.19 -1.36
CA SER A 21 -15.82 12.64 -1.55
C SER A 21 -16.05 13.39 -0.24
N HIS A 22 -16.55 12.72 0.81
CA HIS A 22 -16.76 13.33 2.13
C HIS A 22 -15.53 13.34 3.02
N ILE A 23 -14.57 12.45 2.81
CA ILE A 23 -13.24 12.51 3.45
C ILE A 23 -12.48 13.79 3.07
N HIS A 24 -12.69 14.31 1.85
CA HIS A 24 -12.08 15.57 1.39
C HIS A 24 -12.74 16.86 1.91
N LYS A 25 -13.97 16.81 2.41
CA LYS A 25 -14.56 17.96 3.09
C LYS A 25 -14.04 18.02 4.52
N LYS A 26 -13.18 19.00 4.81
CA LYS A 26 -12.56 19.43 6.08
C LYS A 26 -13.51 19.47 7.31
N ARG A 27 -14.23 18.40 7.61
CA ARG A 27 -14.80 18.19 8.93
C ARG A 27 -13.87 17.18 9.60
N ALA A 28 -13.24 17.60 10.69
CA ALA A 28 -12.39 16.75 11.51
C ALA A 28 -13.21 15.51 11.92
N MET A 29 -13.03 14.41 11.15
CA MET A 29 -13.60 13.12 11.50
C MET A 29 -12.90 12.65 12.77
N ASP A 30 -13.64 12.25 13.79
CA ASP A 30 -13.07 11.65 14.98
C ASP A 30 -12.39 10.30 14.63
N ARG A 31 -11.48 9.89 15.49
CA ARG A 31 -10.66 8.68 15.23
C ARG A 31 -11.51 7.42 15.09
N ASP A 32 -12.55 7.29 15.87
CA ASP A 32 -13.42 6.11 15.87
C ASP A 32 -14.18 6.01 14.55
N SER A 33 -14.81 7.10 14.11
CA SER A 33 -15.47 7.18 12.81
C SER A 33 -14.51 6.91 11.66
N PHE A 34 -13.26 7.38 11.75
CA PHE A 34 -12.23 7.11 10.75
C PHE A 34 -11.88 5.62 10.69
N ILE A 35 -11.66 4.96 11.84
CA ILE A 35 -11.36 3.53 11.90
C ILE A 35 -12.51 2.71 11.31
N ILE A 36 -13.76 3.03 11.67
CA ILE A 36 -14.95 2.36 11.15
C ILE A 36 -15.04 2.53 9.62
N ALA A 37 -14.85 3.75 9.12
CA ALA A 37 -14.89 4.05 7.69
C ALA A 37 -13.83 3.27 6.90
N VAL A 38 -12.60 3.24 7.39
CA VAL A 38 -11.50 2.47 6.79
C VAL A 38 -11.83 0.99 6.81
N PHE A 39 -12.29 0.46 7.94
CA PHE A 39 -12.64 -0.95 8.06
C PHE A 39 -13.73 -1.37 7.05
N LEU A 40 -14.83 -0.61 6.95
CA LEU A 40 -15.90 -0.89 5.99
C LEU A 40 -15.41 -0.80 4.54
N THR A 41 -14.54 0.17 4.23
CA THR A 41 -13.94 0.29 2.91
C THR A 41 -13.08 -0.94 2.58
N VAL A 42 -12.25 -1.37 3.52
CA VAL A 42 -11.41 -2.57 3.37
C VAL A 42 -12.27 -3.81 3.18
N CYS A 43 -13.31 -4.02 3.99
CA CYS A 43 -14.22 -5.16 3.86
C CYS A 43 -14.84 -5.24 2.46
N ASN A 44 -15.37 -4.13 1.94
CA ASN A 44 -15.97 -4.08 0.62
C ASN A 44 -14.98 -4.46 -0.49
N GLN A 45 -13.74 -3.96 -0.42
CA GLN A 45 -12.72 -4.27 -1.42
C GLN A 45 -12.19 -5.69 -1.27
N TYR A 46 -12.02 -6.17 -0.04
CA TYR A 46 -11.57 -7.52 0.25
C TYR A 46 -12.57 -8.57 -0.23
N ASP A 47 -13.86 -8.37 0.01
CA ASP A 47 -14.92 -9.25 -0.48
C ASP A 47 -14.95 -9.31 -2.01
N PHE A 48 -14.77 -8.18 -2.69
CA PHE A 48 -14.63 -8.14 -4.14
C PHE A 48 -13.43 -8.98 -4.63
N ILE A 49 -12.27 -8.85 -3.98
CA ILE A 49 -11.08 -9.63 -4.30
C ILE A 49 -11.32 -11.12 -4.05
N LYS A 50 -11.95 -11.47 -2.94
CA LYS A 50 -12.25 -12.85 -2.53
C LYS A 50 -13.17 -13.56 -3.52
N GLN A 51 -14.12 -12.84 -4.14
CA GLN A 51 -14.97 -13.38 -5.19
C GLN A 51 -14.22 -13.68 -6.49
N LYS A 52 -13.12 -12.95 -6.76
CA LYS A 52 -12.33 -13.07 -8.00
C LYS A 52 -11.13 -13.99 -7.86
N CYS A 53 -10.56 -14.08 -6.67
CA CYS A 53 -9.32 -14.81 -6.42
C CYS A 53 -9.41 -15.63 -5.13
N LYS A 54 -8.87 -16.84 -5.16
CA LYS A 54 -8.67 -17.63 -3.96
C LYS A 54 -7.48 -17.07 -3.18
N ILE A 55 -7.75 -16.36 -2.09
CA ILE A 55 -6.71 -15.69 -1.28
C ILE A 55 -5.89 -16.71 -0.48
N ARG A 56 -6.53 -17.76 0.04
CA ARG A 56 -5.87 -18.80 0.85
C ARG A 56 -6.10 -20.18 0.26
N ARG A 57 -5.08 -21.03 0.34
CA ARG A 57 -5.17 -22.42 -0.16
C ARG A 57 -6.05 -23.33 0.69
N GLY A 58 -6.33 -22.97 1.93
CA GLY A 58 -7.12 -23.72 2.91
C GLY A 58 -6.68 -23.34 4.32
N GLY A 59 -7.22 -24.04 5.32
CA GLY A 59 -6.93 -23.83 6.74
C GLY A 59 -8.05 -23.07 7.47
N PHE A 60 -7.85 -22.86 8.77
CA PHE A 60 -8.77 -22.10 9.59
C PHE A 60 -8.72 -20.61 9.23
N PRO A 61 -9.85 -19.87 9.36
CA PRO A 61 -9.86 -18.44 9.18
C PRO A 61 -8.87 -17.80 10.17
N PRO A 62 -8.11 -16.78 9.73
CA PRO A 62 -7.15 -16.12 10.58
C PRO A 62 -7.84 -15.34 11.71
N THR A 63 -7.15 -15.22 12.82
CA THR A 63 -7.59 -14.44 13.97
C THR A 63 -6.43 -13.53 14.42
N PRO A 64 -6.54 -12.19 14.31
CA PRO A 64 -7.63 -11.41 13.74
C PRO A 64 -7.85 -11.66 12.24
N SER A 65 -8.98 -11.19 11.68
CA SER A 65 -9.27 -11.34 10.25
C SER A 65 -8.31 -10.52 9.38
N ASP A 66 -8.21 -10.86 8.09
CA ASP A 66 -7.32 -10.13 7.17
C ASP A 66 -7.78 -8.68 7.00
N GLU A 67 -9.09 -8.44 6.99
CA GLU A 67 -9.70 -7.12 6.91
C GLU A 67 -9.38 -6.27 8.14
N GLU A 68 -9.44 -6.87 9.33
CA GLU A 68 -9.06 -6.19 10.58
C GLU A 68 -7.58 -5.78 10.56
N VAL A 69 -6.69 -6.68 10.14
CA VAL A 69 -5.24 -6.40 10.06
C VAL A 69 -4.96 -5.28 9.07
N ILE A 70 -5.53 -5.32 7.86
CA ILE A 70 -5.33 -4.29 6.84
C ILE A 70 -5.86 -2.94 7.33
N ALA A 71 -7.04 -2.92 7.94
CA ALA A 71 -7.63 -1.68 8.46
C ALA A 71 -6.76 -1.06 9.57
N MET A 72 -6.26 -1.88 10.50
CA MET A 72 -5.34 -1.41 11.55
C MET A 72 -4.04 -0.85 10.98
N GLU A 73 -3.44 -1.48 9.97
CA GLU A 73 -2.23 -0.95 9.32
C GLU A 73 -2.49 0.39 8.64
N ILE A 74 -3.57 0.51 7.87
CA ILE A 74 -3.92 1.76 7.18
C ILE A 74 -4.15 2.87 8.21
N CYS A 75 -4.94 2.62 9.25
CA CYS A 75 -5.19 3.59 10.31
C CYS A 75 -3.91 3.94 11.08
N GLY A 76 -3.08 2.95 11.40
CA GLY A 76 -1.80 3.15 12.08
C GLY A 76 -0.86 4.06 11.28
N LYS A 77 -0.70 3.81 9.98
CA LYS A 77 0.10 4.68 9.09
C LYS A 77 -0.48 6.10 9.01
N TYR A 78 -1.80 6.23 8.92
CA TYR A 78 -2.46 7.54 8.96
C TYR A 78 -2.20 8.29 10.28
N PHE A 79 -2.15 7.57 11.41
CA PHE A 79 -1.80 8.13 12.72
C PHE A 79 -0.28 8.34 12.89
N LYS A 80 0.51 8.14 11.82
CA LYS A 80 1.97 8.29 11.80
C LYS A 80 2.71 7.28 12.68
N ILE A 81 2.15 6.10 12.88
CA ILE A 81 2.80 4.98 13.53
C ILE A 81 3.50 4.15 12.44
N GLU A 82 4.82 4.14 12.44
CA GLU A 82 5.58 3.57 11.32
C GLU A 82 5.78 2.05 11.41
N CYS A 83 5.85 1.51 12.60
CA CYS A 83 6.18 0.11 12.83
C CYS A 83 4.93 -0.72 13.14
N ASP A 84 4.77 -1.89 12.49
CA ASP A 84 3.62 -2.77 12.71
C ASP A 84 3.51 -3.25 14.17
N LYS A 85 4.65 -3.41 14.85
CA LYS A 85 4.70 -3.72 16.29
C LYS A 85 4.03 -2.63 17.13
N ASP A 86 4.26 -1.37 16.78
CA ASP A 86 3.72 -0.23 17.52
C ASP A 86 2.25 0.01 17.13
N ILE A 87 1.87 -0.29 15.88
CA ILE A 87 0.47 -0.34 15.44
C ILE A 87 -0.30 -1.35 16.30
N PHE A 88 0.21 -2.60 16.42
CA PHE A 88 -0.40 -3.60 17.28
C PHE A 88 -0.57 -3.09 18.72
N SER A 89 0.50 -2.55 19.32
CA SER A 89 0.48 -2.06 20.70
C SER A 89 -0.56 -0.96 20.90
N TYR A 90 -0.65 -0.03 19.95
CA TYR A 90 -1.62 1.06 19.96
C TYR A 90 -3.06 0.56 19.91
N PHE A 91 -3.39 -0.32 18.95
CA PHE A 91 -4.74 -0.85 18.82
C PHE A 91 -5.11 -1.78 19.98
N HIS A 92 -4.16 -2.57 20.48
CA HIS A 92 -4.37 -3.42 21.64
C HIS A 92 -4.66 -2.61 22.92
N ALA A 93 -4.00 -1.46 23.10
CA ALA A 93 -4.18 -0.60 24.28
C ALA A 93 -5.47 0.24 24.21
N HIS A 94 -5.82 0.79 23.02
CA HIS A 94 -6.85 1.81 22.90
C HIS A 94 -8.14 1.35 22.20
N TYR A 95 -8.06 0.34 21.33
CA TYR A 95 -9.15 -0.07 20.44
C TYR A 95 -9.49 -1.57 20.51
N ARG A 96 -9.19 -2.22 21.63
CA ARG A 96 -9.51 -3.63 21.84
C ARG A 96 -11.01 -3.92 21.76
N HIS A 97 -11.85 -2.94 22.04
CA HIS A 97 -13.31 -3.05 21.90
C HIS A 97 -13.77 -3.14 20.45
N PHE A 98 -13.04 -2.56 19.49
CA PHE A 98 -13.29 -2.74 18.05
C PHE A 98 -12.66 -4.03 17.51
N PHE A 99 -11.52 -4.45 18.09
CA PHE A 99 -10.76 -5.61 17.65
C PHE A 99 -10.57 -6.63 18.79
N PRO A 100 -11.66 -7.28 19.27
CA PRO A 100 -11.62 -8.13 20.46
C PRO A 100 -10.74 -9.37 20.29
N LYS A 101 -10.52 -9.80 19.05
CA LYS A 101 -9.72 -10.98 18.71
C LYS A 101 -8.22 -10.68 18.51
N LEU A 102 -7.80 -9.46 18.78
CA LEU A 102 -6.40 -9.04 18.67
C LEU A 102 -5.61 -9.57 19.89
N ALA A 103 -5.01 -10.76 19.80
CA ALA A 103 -4.39 -11.45 20.92
C ALA A 103 -2.87 -11.52 20.84
N ASP A 104 -2.28 -11.82 19.69
CA ASP A 104 -0.85 -12.09 19.53
C ASP A 104 -0.19 -11.12 18.55
N ARG A 105 0.88 -10.44 19.03
CA ARG A 105 1.64 -9.48 18.25
C ARG A 105 2.40 -10.14 17.09
N SER A 106 3.02 -11.30 17.34
CA SER A 106 3.84 -11.97 16.32
C SER A 106 2.96 -12.47 15.18
N LEU A 107 1.75 -12.93 15.52
CA LEU A 107 0.75 -13.33 14.55
C LEU A 107 0.30 -12.16 13.69
N PHE A 108 -0.02 -11.02 14.33
CA PHE A 108 -0.39 -9.78 13.64
C PHE A 108 0.69 -9.33 12.65
N VAL A 109 1.94 -9.17 13.09
CA VAL A 109 3.04 -8.70 12.25
C VAL A 109 3.29 -9.64 11.07
N ARG A 110 3.27 -10.96 11.30
CA ARG A 110 3.43 -11.95 10.23
C ARG A 110 2.28 -11.91 9.23
N GLN A 111 1.05 -11.76 9.70
CA GLN A 111 -0.14 -11.67 8.86
C GLN A 111 -0.10 -10.38 8.02
N ALA A 112 0.23 -9.25 8.65
CA ALA A 112 0.41 -7.96 7.98
C ALA A 112 1.44 -8.04 6.85
N ALA A 113 2.59 -8.67 7.09
CA ALA A 113 3.61 -8.89 6.07
C ALA A 113 3.10 -9.76 4.90
N ASN A 114 2.34 -10.81 5.17
CA ASN A 114 1.82 -11.71 4.13
C ASN A 114 0.71 -11.09 3.27
N LEU A 115 0.05 -10.04 3.74
CA LEU A 115 -1.07 -9.39 3.04
C LEU A 115 -0.63 -8.30 2.04
N TRP A 116 0.66 -8.15 1.75
CA TRP A 116 1.18 -7.08 0.90
C TRP A 116 0.55 -7.06 -0.50
N GLN A 117 0.31 -8.22 -1.13
CA GLN A 117 -0.33 -8.30 -2.44
C GLN A 117 -1.79 -7.83 -2.39
N ILE A 118 -2.51 -8.21 -1.35
CA ILE A 118 -3.91 -7.81 -1.16
C ILE A 118 -4.00 -6.30 -0.95
N LYS A 119 -3.11 -5.74 -0.14
CA LYS A 119 -3.02 -4.27 0.07
C LYS A 119 -2.75 -3.54 -1.24
N ALA A 120 -1.84 -4.04 -2.07
CA ALA A 120 -1.58 -3.48 -3.38
C ALA A 120 -2.81 -3.56 -4.31
N PHE A 121 -3.58 -4.65 -4.28
CA PHE A 121 -4.83 -4.78 -5.03
C PHE A 121 -5.89 -3.79 -4.54
N ILE A 122 -6.08 -3.66 -3.22
CA ILE A 122 -7.03 -2.70 -2.63
C ILE A 122 -6.66 -1.28 -3.07
N GLN A 123 -5.39 -0.89 -2.98
CA GLN A 123 -4.90 0.42 -3.43
C GLN A 123 -5.25 0.65 -4.91
N LYS A 124 -4.99 -0.32 -5.77
CA LYS A 124 -5.30 -0.23 -7.21
C LYS A 124 -6.80 -0.12 -7.47
N LEU A 125 -7.63 -0.89 -6.77
CA LEU A 125 -9.09 -0.81 -6.88
C LEU A 125 -9.59 0.57 -6.46
N LEU A 126 -9.10 1.12 -5.36
CA LEU A 126 -9.49 2.46 -4.89
C LEU A 126 -9.11 3.53 -5.91
N THR A 127 -7.93 3.42 -6.54
CA THR A 127 -7.50 4.35 -7.59
C THR A 127 -8.41 4.27 -8.83
N VAL A 128 -8.84 3.07 -9.21
CA VAL A 128 -9.79 2.88 -10.33
C VAL A 128 -11.16 3.46 -9.99
N ILE A 129 -11.68 3.14 -8.81
CA ILE A 129 -13.01 3.60 -8.34
C ILE A 129 -13.05 5.13 -8.23
N SER A 130 -11.95 5.76 -7.81
CA SER A 130 -11.85 7.23 -7.74
C SER A 130 -11.74 7.92 -9.10
N GLY A 131 -11.55 7.16 -10.19
CA GLY A 131 -11.33 7.70 -11.54
C GLY A 131 -9.93 8.27 -11.77
N GLU A 132 -9.06 8.24 -10.76
CA GLU A 132 -7.74 8.87 -10.79
C GLU A 132 -6.72 8.14 -11.69
N ILE A 133 -7.01 6.93 -12.12
CA ILE A 133 -6.15 6.17 -13.04
C ILE A 133 -6.03 6.86 -14.40
N ASN A 134 -7.09 7.55 -14.84
CA ASN A 134 -7.18 8.24 -16.14
C ASN A 134 -6.99 9.76 -16.01
N ASN A 135 -6.58 10.26 -14.86
CA ASN A 135 -6.33 11.69 -14.69
C ASN A 135 -5.18 12.13 -15.61
N HIS A 136 -5.44 13.18 -16.41
CA HIS A 136 -4.45 13.72 -17.36
C HIS A 136 -3.28 14.43 -16.67
N VAL A 137 -3.48 14.92 -15.45
CA VAL A 137 -2.43 15.60 -14.67
C VAL A 137 -1.93 14.68 -13.58
N GLN A 138 -0.71 14.21 -13.73
CA GLN A 138 -0.06 13.33 -12.77
C GLN A 138 1.40 13.75 -12.59
N SER A 139 1.89 13.61 -11.36
CA SER A 139 3.30 13.82 -11.03
C SER A 139 4.02 12.47 -11.00
N ILE A 140 5.23 12.46 -11.52
CA ILE A 140 6.14 11.32 -11.44
C ILE A 140 7.29 11.71 -10.53
N ASP A 141 7.55 10.91 -9.51
CA ASP A 141 8.67 11.11 -8.59
C ASP A 141 9.43 9.79 -8.41
N THR A 142 10.73 9.91 -8.15
CA THR A 142 11.59 8.75 -7.90
C THR A 142 12.34 8.94 -6.60
N PHE A 143 12.51 7.85 -5.85
CA PHE A 143 13.30 7.87 -4.63
C PHE A 143 14.19 6.63 -4.50
N PRO A 144 15.36 6.76 -3.84
CA PRO A 144 16.28 5.67 -3.67
C PRO A 144 15.73 4.60 -2.71
N LEU A 145 15.94 3.34 -3.07
CA LEU A 145 15.71 2.15 -2.24
C LEU A 145 17.03 1.44 -1.99
N PRO A 146 17.84 1.91 -1.03
CA PRO A 146 19.14 1.32 -0.75
C PRO A 146 19.00 -0.06 -0.11
N VAL A 147 19.66 -1.05 -0.69
CA VAL A 147 19.90 -2.36 -0.08
C VAL A 147 21.04 -2.24 0.93
N CYS A 148 22.13 -1.57 0.53
CA CYS A 148 23.23 -1.26 1.41
C CYS A 148 24.04 -0.03 0.94
N VAL A 149 24.90 0.48 1.80
CA VAL A 149 25.88 1.50 1.42
C VAL A 149 26.92 0.90 0.46
N ILE A 150 27.47 1.74 -0.43
CA ILE A 150 28.35 1.29 -1.51
C ILE A 150 29.55 0.48 -1.01
N THR A 151 30.10 0.85 0.13
CA THR A 151 31.25 0.16 0.76
C THR A 151 30.96 -1.27 1.19
N ARG A 152 29.70 -1.65 1.31
CA ARG A 152 29.25 -3.00 1.68
C ARG A 152 28.77 -3.81 0.50
N SER A 153 28.62 -3.22 -0.68
CA SER A 153 28.00 -3.87 -1.85
C SER A 153 28.69 -5.17 -2.26
N GLY A 154 30.03 -5.22 -2.20
CA GLY A 154 30.80 -6.42 -2.54
C GLY A 154 30.68 -7.58 -1.53
N ARG A 155 30.17 -7.33 -0.32
CA ARG A 155 29.98 -8.34 0.74
C ARG A 155 28.52 -8.72 0.96
N ASP A 156 27.59 -7.88 0.50
CA ASP A 156 26.15 -8.11 0.65
C ASP A 156 25.67 -9.08 -0.43
N ARG A 157 25.14 -10.22 0.00
CA ARG A 157 24.63 -11.25 -0.91
C ARG A 157 23.16 -11.03 -1.32
N ARG A 158 22.49 -10.04 -0.71
CA ARG A 158 21.10 -9.73 -1.01
C ARG A 158 21.02 -9.01 -2.36
N PHE A 159 20.17 -9.50 -3.26
CA PHE A 159 19.98 -8.93 -4.58
C PHE A 159 21.29 -8.76 -5.40
N GLN A 160 22.26 -9.66 -5.18
CA GLN A 160 23.52 -9.63 -5.91
C GLN A 160 23.26 -9.91 -7.40
N GLY A 161 23.64 -8.97 -8.26
CA GLY A 161 23.37 -9.03 -9.70
C GLY A 161 21.97 -8.53 -10.14
N GLU A 162 21.06 -8.26 -9.19
CA GLU A 162 19.74 -7.70 -9.49
C GLU A 162 19.64 -6.19 -9.22
N GLY A 163 20.41 -5.68 -8.26
CA GLY A 163 20.54 -4.26 -7.97
C GLY A 163 21.71 -3.63 -8.72
N ASP A 164 21.83 -2.31 -8.65
CA ASP A 164 22.95 -1.57 -9.23
C ASP A 164 23.33 -0.36 -8.34
N TYR A 165 24.45 0.27 -8.69
CA TYR A 165 24.94 1.45 -7.98
C TYR A 165 24.13 2.68 -8.37
N GLY A 166 23.72 3.45 -7.36
CA GLY A 166 22.98 4.69 -7.52
C GLY A 166 23.56 5.82 -6.68
N CYS A 167 23.24 7.04 -7.10
CA CYS A 167 23.51 8.25 -6.36
C CYS A 167 22.23 9.04 -6.16
N CYS A 168 22.05 9.56 -4.95
CA CYS A 168 20.99 10.52 -4.64
C CYS A 168 21.67 11.84 -4.24
N PRO A 169 21.83 12.82 -5.17
CA PRO A 169 22.52 14.06 -4.89
C PRO A 169 21.89 14.87 -3.75
N THR A 170 20.56 14.87 -3.66
CA THR A 170 19.80 15.59 -2.62
C THR A 170 20.12 15.11 -1.20
N LYS A 171 20.56 13.85 -1.05
CA LYS A 171 20.89 13.24 0.24
C LYS A 171 22.40 12.98 0.38
N ASP A 172 23.20 13.41 -0.60
CA ASP A 172 24.65 13.10 -0.70
C ASP A 172 24.93 11.61 -0.42
N MET A 173 24.13 10.74 -1.04
CA MET A 173 24.13 9.31 -0.73
C MET A 173 24.48 8.49 -1.97
N HIS A 174 25.56 7.72 -1.86
CA HIS A 174 25.89 6.66 -2.80
C HIS A 174 25.49 5.30 -2.22
N TYR A 175 24.76 4.50 -2.99
CA TYR A 175 24.19 3.25 -2.52
C TYR A 175 24.19 2.17 -3.60
N TYR A 176 24.04 0.93 -3.17
CA TYR A 176 23.71 -0.22 -4.03
C TYR A 176 22.26 -0.62 -3.78
N GLY A 177 21.48 -0.79 -4.84
CA GLY A 177 20.09 -1.17 -4.70
C GLY A 177 19.22 -0.80 -5.89
N PHE A 178 18.06 -0.19 -5.59
CA PHE A 178 17.01 0.13 -6.54
C PHE A 178 16.55 1.56 -6.39
N LYS A 179 15.73 2.02 -7.33
CA LYS A 179 14.89 3.22 -7.21
C LYS A 179 13.43 2.81 -7.27
N SER A 180 12.56 3.48 -6.53
CA SER A 180 11.12 3.38 -6.71
C SER A 180 10.64 4.59 -7.50
N GLY A 181 10.00 4.33 -8.63
CA GLY A 181 9.25 5.34 -9.37
C GLY A 181 7.78 5.31 -8.95
N LEU A 182 7.23 6.45 -8.58
CA LEU A 182 5.82 6.62 -8.25
C LEU A 182 5.16 7.55 -9.24
N ARG A 183 3.97 7.16 -9.68
CA ARG A 183 3.04 8.03 -10.39
C ARG A 183 1.95 8.45 -9.40
N ILE A 184 1.76 9.74 -9.21
CA ILE A 184 0.88 10.30 -8.19
C ILE A 184 -0.13 11.22 -8.87
N SER A 185 -1.41 11.02 -8.60
CA SER A 185 -2.48 11.87 -9.10
C SER A 185 -2.60 13.16 -8.29
N THR A 186 -3.37 14.12 -8.79
CA THR A 186 -3.65 15.40 -8.11
C THR A 186 -4.32 15.23 -6.75
N LEU A 187 -5.04 14.12 -6.53
CA LEU A 187 -5.63 13.76 -5.25
C LEU A 187 -4.70 12.96 -4.32
N GLY A 188 -3.42 12.78 -4.71
CA GLY A 188 -2.45 12.02 -3.92
C GLY A 188 -2.62 10.51 -4.01
N MET A 189 -3.44 10.00 -4.94
CA MET A 189 -3.53 8.56 -5.19
C MET A 189 -2.33 8.10 -5.99
N ILE A 190 -1.91 6.85 -5.79
CA ILE A 190 -0.79 6.23 -6.50
C ILE A 190 -1.34 5.21 -7.50
N PRO A 191 -1.61 5.61 -8.77
CA PRO A 191 -2.11 4.70 -9.80
C PRO A 191 -1.12 3.61 -10.17
N ASN A 192 0.15 3.94 -10.18
CA ASN A 192 1.22 3.01 -10.55
C ASN A 192 2.48 3.25 -9.74
N HIS A 193 3.22 2.19 -9.50
CA HIS A 193 4.55 2.23 -8.91
C HIS A 193 5.44 1.19 -9.60
N LEU A 194 6.70 1.50 -9.75
CA LEU A 194 7.68 0.64 -10.39
C LEU A 194 8.96 0.61 -9.56
N MET A 195 9.52 -0.58 -9.39
CA MET A 195 10.86 -0.74 -8.85
C MET A 195 11.84 -0.98 -10.00
N ILE A 196 12.87 -0.17 -10.07
CA ILE A 196 13.87 -0.15 -11.13
C ILE A 196 15.28 -0.22 -10.52
N ILE A 197 16.24 -0.69 -11.30
CA ILE A 197 17.64 -0.69 -10.89
C ILE A 197 18.13 0.75 -10.67
N ALA A 198 19.07 0.95 -9.76
CA ALA A 198 19.46 2.31 -9.31
C ALA A 198 20.20 3.15 -10.37
N ARG A 199 20.88 2.52 -11.35
CA ARG A 199 21.82 3.16 -12.28
C ARG A 199 21.22 4.17 -13.26
N PRO A 200 20.08 3.90 -13.94
CA PRO A 200 19.59 4.82 -14.97
C PRO A 200 19.11 6.16 -14.41
N HIS A 201 19.21 7.21 -15.24
CA HIS A 201 18.76 8.56 -14.89
C HIS A 201 17.24 8.63 -14.86
N ASP A 202 16.67 9.45 -13.96
CA ASP A 202 15.21 9.55 -13.73
C ASP A 202 14.40 9.95 -14.98
N ILE A 203 15.03 10.64 -15.94
CA ILE A 203 14.41 11.05 -17.20
C ILE A 203 14.06 9.88 -18.14
N GLN A 204 14.63 8.69 -17.94
CA GLN A 204 14.44 7.54 -18.81
C GLN A 204 13.20 6.69 -18.51
N TYR A 205 12.48 6.99 -17.41
CA TYR A 205 11.38 6.14 -16.93
C TYR A 205 9.94 6.59 -17.18
N PRO A 206 9.64 7.82 -17.68
CA PRO A 206 8.25 8.25 -17.84
C PRO A 206 7.43 7.28 -18.68
N GLU A 207 8.00 6.73 -19.75
CA GLU A 207 7.29 5.83 -20.67
C GLU A 207 6.89 4.50 -19.99
N THR A 208 7.75 3.94 -19.13
CA THR A 208 7.48 2.69 -18.41
C THR A 208 6.43 2.87 -17.31
N LEU A 209 6.29 4.07 -16.75
CA LEU A 209 5.28 4.41 -15.75
C LEU A 209 3.94 4.81 -16.36
N LEU A 210 3.92 5.21 -17.64
CA LEU A 210 2.72 5.63 -18.36
C LEU A 210 1.97 4.45 -19.01
N GLY A 211 2.62 3.29 -19.19
CA GLY A 211 2.10 2.08 -19.82
C GLY A 211 1.09 1.26 -19.04
#